data_28bff09781b0b6fa2eede53d28fdad36
#
_entry.id   28bff09781b0b6fa2eede53d28fdad36
#
_cell.length_a   1.000
_cell.length_b   1.000
_cell.length_c   1.000
_cell.angle_alpha   90.00
_cell.angle_beta   90.00
_cell.angle_gamma   90.00
#
_symmetry.space_group_name_H-M   'P 1'
#
loop_
_entity.id
_entity.type
_entity.pdbx_description
1 polymer ?
#
loop_
_entity_poly.entity_id
_entity_poly.type
_entity_poly.pdbx_seq_one_letter_code
_entity_poly.pdbx_strand_id
1 'polypeptide(L)'
;MRKDIVTGEMKPKKELVRVVKNKENEVSIDPTGKKAGRGAYIHLDVKPAEKAKKDRTFDKAFGLKIDDAFYDELVAYVDHQAARAELFGNGK
;
A
#
# COMPACT_ATOMS: atom_id res chain seq x y z
N MET A 1 6.77 1.19 -14.41
CA MET A 1 5.82 1.91 -13.54
C MET A 1 4.62 1.05 -13.19
N ARG A 2 4.00 1.31 -12.06
CA ARG A 2 2.84 0.56 -11.59
C ARG A 2 1.70 1.51 -11.30
N LYS A 3 0.48 1.00 -11.40
CA LYS A 3 -0.72 1.79 -11.19
C LYS A 3 -1.11 1.81 -9.71
N ASP A 4 -1.36 3.03 -9.19
CA ASP A 4 -1.93 3.24 -7.87
C ASP A 4 -3.42 2.91 -7.95
N ILE A 5 -3.89 1.95 -7.15
CA ILE A 5 -5.29 1.50 -7.23
C ILE A 5 -6.28 2.48 -6.61
N VAL A 6 -5.78 3.46 -5.85
CA VAL A 6 -6.64 4.48 -5.25
C VAL A 6 -6.85 5.64 -6.20
N THR A 7 -5.76 6.15 -6.79
CA THR A 7 -5.83 7.33 -7.66
C THR A 7 -5.91 6.99 -9.14
N GLY A 8 -5.51 5.78 -9.52
CA GLY A 8 -5.44 5.39 -10.93
C GLY A 8 -4.22 5.92 -11.67
N GLU A 9 -3.34 6.63 -10.98
CA GLU A 9 -2.16 7.19 -11.60
C GLU A 9 -1.02 6.17 -11.69
N MET A 10 -0.21 6.32 -12.74
CA MET A 10 0.99 5.49 -12.89
C MET A 10 2.14 6.16 -12.16
N LYS A 11 2.85 5.38 -11.36
CA LYS A 11 3.96 5.88 -10.54
C LYS A 11 5.15 4.91 -10.62
N PRO A 12 6.38 5.40 -10.42
CA PRO A 12 7.54 4.51 -10.29
C PRO A 12 7.35 3.61 -9.07
N LYS A 13 7.80 2.37 -9.19
CA LYS A 13 7.67 1.38 -8.12
C LYS A 13 8.19 1.87 -6.77
N LYS A 14 9.27 2.64 -6.78
CA LYS A 14 9.87 3.17 -5.55
C LYS A 14 8.99 4.16 -4.80
N GLU A 15 7.99 4.72 -5.47
CA GLU A 15 7.04 5.65 -4.85
C GLU A 15 5.75 4.95 -4.42
N LEU A 16 5.71 3.63 -4.52
CA LEU A 16 4.53 2.85 -4.22
C LEU A 16 4.81 1.79 -3.16
N VAL A 17 3.74 1.43 -2.45
CA VAL A 17 3.76 0.30 -1.52
C VAL A 17 3.01 -0.84 -2.19
N ARG A 18 3.58 -2.04 -2.15
CA ARG A 18 2.91 -3.22 -2.65
C ARG A 18 2.16 -3.90 -1.52
N VAL A 19 0.89 -4.17 -1.74
CA VAL A 19 0.06 -4.99 -0.87
C VAL A 19 -0.20 -6.29 -1.60
N VAL A 20 0.03 -7.43 -0.96
CA VAL A 20 -0.07 -8.73 -1.61
C VAL A 20 -1.07 -9.62 -0.89
N LYS A 21 -1.84 -10.36 -1.69
CA LYS A 21 -2.72 -11.42 -1.20
C LYS A 21 -2.16 -12.75 -1.69
N ASN A 22 -1.87 -13.66 -0.77
CA ASN A 22 -1.41 -14.99 -1.16
C ASN A 22 -2.60 -15.89 -1.49
N LYS A 23 -2.33 -17.13 -1.89
CA LYS A 23 -3.39 -18.05 -2.28
C LYS A 23 -4.23 -18.54 -1.09
N GLU A 24 -3.80 -18.26 0.12
CA GLU A 24 -4.56 -18.58 1.33
C GLU A 24 -5.43 -17.39 1.77
N ASN A 25 -5.54 -16.36 0.93
CA ASN A 25 -6.30 -15.15 1.19
C ASN A 25 -5.75 -14.30 2.34
N GLU A 26 -4.47 -14.47 2.63
CA GLU A 26 -3.79 -13.63 3.60
C GLU A 26 -3.24 -12.39 2.90
N VAL A 27 -3.53 -11.23 3.46
CA VAL A 27 -3.12 -9.94 2.90
C VAL A 27 -2.05 -9.33 3.79
N SER A 28 -0.98 -8.86 3.17
CA SER A 28 0.13 -8.27 3.91
C SER A 28 0.82 -7.19 3.08
N ILE A 29 1.60 -6.36 3.78
CA ILE A 29 2.44 -5.36 3.13
C ILE A 29 3.72 -6.05 2.67
N ASP A 30 4.13 -5.79 1.44
CA ASP A 30 5.33 -6.40 0.86
C ASP A 30 6.36 -5.33 0.51
N PRO A 31 7.20 -4.93 1.46
CA PRO A 31 8.19 -3.87 1.20
C PRO A 31 9.27 -4.25 0.21
N THR A 32 9.54 -5.55 0.05
CA THR A 32 10.58 -6.01 -0.86
C THR A 32 10.09 -6.25 -2.29
N GLY A 33 8.78 -6.41 -2.46
CA GLY A 33 8.19 -6.72 -3.76
C GLY A 33 8.42 -8.15 -4.20
N LYS A 34 8.83 -9.04 -3.30
CA LYS A 34 9.19 -10.42 -3.64
C LYS A 34 8.20 -11.48 -3.18
N LYS A 35 7.23 -11.11 -2.37
CA LYS A 35 6.24 -12.08 -1.89
C LYS A 35 5.38 -12.59 -3.02
N ALA A 36 5.13 -13.89 -3.02
CA ALA A 36 4.27 -14.51 -4.02
C ALA A 36 2.81 -14.18 -3.76
N GLY A 37 2.05 -13.96 -4.82
CA GLY A 37 0.64 -13.69 -4.74
C GLY A 37 0.20 -12.53 -5.62
N ARG A 38 -1.07 -12.18 -5.51
CA ARG A 38 -1.63 -11.07 -6.26
C ARG A 38 -1.26 -9.75 -5.58
N GLY A 39 -0.66 -8.84 -6.31
CA GLY A 39 -0.23 -7.56 -5.77
C GLY A 39 -1.10 -6.40 -6.22
N ALA A 40 -1.23 -5.42 -5.35
CA ALA A 40 -1.84 -4.14 -5.68
C ALA A 40 -0.95 -3.05 -5.10
N TYR A 41 -0.91 -1.90 -5.76
CA TYR A 41 0.00 -0.83 -5.40
C TYR A 41 -0.75 0.42 -5.00
N ILE A 42 -0.20 1.15 -4.02
CA ILE A 42 -0.76 2.44 -3.59
C ILE A 42 0.41 3.38 -3.36
N HIS A 43 0.19 4.67 -3.62
CA HIS A 43 1.21 5.68 -3.42
C HIS A 43 1.66 5.73 -1.96
N LEU A 44 2.95 5.94 -1.75
CA LEU A 44 3.56 5.98 -0.42
C LEU A 44 3.23 7.31 0.25
N ASP A 45 1.97 7.47 0.65
CA ASP A 45 1.44 8.68 1.25
C ASP A 45 0.27 8.28 2.15
N VAL A 46 0.09 9.01 3.24
CA VAL A 46 -0.97 8.77 4.20
C VAL A 46 -2.36 8.99 3.59
N LYS A 47 -2.52 10.01 2.76
CA LYS A 47 -3.82 10.33 2.18
C LYS A 47 -4.43 9.19 1.37
N PRO A 48 -3.74 8.62 0.38
CA PRO A 48 -4.30 7.45 -0.31
C PRO A 48 -4.46 6.24 0.59
N ALA A 49 -3.59 6.06 1.58
CA ALA A 49 -3.74 4.95 2.52
C ALA A 49 -5.01 5.08 3.36
N GLU A 50 -5.30 6.29 3.85
CA GLU A 50 -6.52 6.54 4.61
C GLU A 50 -7.77 6.40 3.73
N LYS A 51 -7.69 6.85 2.49
CA LYS A 51 -8.78 6.69 1.52
C LYS A 51 -9.03 5.21 1.24
N ALA A 52 -7.97 4.43 1.11
CA ALA A 52 -8.10 2.99 0.89
C ALA A 52 -8.81 2.32 2.06
N LYS A 53 -8.52 2.75 3.29
CA LYS A 53 -9.20 2.24 4.48
C LYS A 53 -10.68 2.63 4.45
N LYS A 54 -10.98 3.90 4.18
CA LYS A 54 -12.33 4.41 4.16
C LYS A 54 -13.19 3.71 3.11
N ASP A 55 -12.65 3.56 1.90
CA ASP A 55 -13.36 2.99 0.76
C ASP A 55 -13.20 1.47 0.67
N ARG A 56 -12.37 0.90 1.53
CA ARG A 56 -12.05 -0.54 1.52
C ARG A 56 -11.58 -0.98 0.14
N THR A 57 -10.67 -0.22 -0.42
CA THR A 57 -10.18 -0.39 -1.79
C THR A 57 -9.57 -1.78 -2.00
N PHE A 58 -8.79 -2.27 -1.04
CA PHE A 58 -8.16 -3.60 -1.17
C PHE A 58 -9.16 -4.75 -1.02
N ASP A 59 -10.24 -4.54 -0.26
CA ASP A 59 -11.34 -5.52 -0.22
C ASP A 59 -11.88 -5.75 -1.61
N LYS A 60 -12.11 -4.67 -2.34
CA LYS A 60 -12.63 -4.74 -3.70
C LYS A 60 -11.61 -5.31 -4.67
N ALA A 61 -10.35 -4.90 -4.52
CA ALA A 61 -9.28 -5.33 -5.42
C ALA A 61 -9.01 -6.83 -5.31
N PHE A 62 -9.08 -7.38 -4.10
CA PHE A 62 -8.79 -8.79 -3.86
C PHE A 62 -10.03 -9.66 -3.76
N GLY A 63 -11.22 -9.05 -3.73
CA GLY A 63 -12.48 -9.80 -3.68
C GLY A 63 -12.70 -10.52 -2.36
N LEU A 64 -12.22 -9.96 -1.25
CA LEU A 64 -12.40 -10.54 0.07
C LEU A 64 -12.53 -9.43 1.11
N LYS A 65 -13.01 -9.80 2.30
CA LYS A 65 -13.12 -8.84 3.40
C LYS A 65 -11.81 -8.80 4.16
N ILE A 66 -11.22 -7.62 4.26
CA ILE A 66 -9.94 -7.40 4.95
C ILE A 66 -10.22 -6.79 6.31
N ASP A 67 -9.50 -7.25 7.34
CA ASP A 67 -9.59 -6.71 8.69
C ASP A 67 -9.21 -5.23 8.72
N ASP A 68 -9.91 -4.47 9.55
CA ASP A 68 -9.55 -3.07 9.78
C ASP A 68 -8.13 -2.94 10.34
N ALA A 69 -7.70 -3.93 11.10
CA ALA A 69 -6.35 -3.97 11.65
C ALA A 69 -5.28 -3.89 10.56
N PHE A 70 -5.53 -4.53 9.42
CA PHE A 70 -4.60 -4.46 8.29
C PHE A 70 -4.52 -3.03 7.74
N TYR A 71 -5.68 -2.38 7.59
CA TYR A 71 -5.70 -1.01 7.07
C TYR A 71 -5.00 -0.04 8.03
N ASP A 72 -5.18 -0.24 9.34
CA ASP A 72 -4.49 0.56 10.35
C ASP A 72 -2.98 0.36 10.26
N GLU A 73 -2.55 -0.88 10.06
CA GLU A 73 -1.14 -1.21 9.89
C GLU A 73 -0.59 -0.56 8.61
N LEU A 74 -1.36 -0.59 7.53
CA LEU A 74 -0.96 0.02 6.27
C LEU A 74 -0.78 1.53 6.42
N VAL A 75 -1.73 2.21 7.06
CA VAL A 75 -1.63 3.65 7.28
C VAL A 75 -0.40 3.98 8.13
N ALA A 76 -0.18 3.23 9.20
CA ALA A 76 0.98 3.43 10.08
C ALA A 76 2.29 3.19 9.32
N TYR A 77 2.34 2.15 8.52
CA TYR A 77 3.53 1.84 7.72
C TYR A 77 3.85 2.96 6.74
N VAL A 78 2.83 3.42 6.01
CA VAL A 78 3.00 4.48 5.01
C VAL A 78 3.42 5.78 5.67
N ASP A 79 2.80 6.13 6.80
CA ASP A 79 3.15 7.32 7.55
C ASP A 79 4.63 7.29 7.98
N HIS A 80 5.07 6.16 8.51
CA HIS A 80 6.45 5.98 8.93
C HIS A 80 7.44 6.10 7.76
N GLN A 81 7.13 5.45 6.66
CA GLN A 81 8.01 5.47 5.48
C GLN A 81 8.04 6.85 4.83
N ALA A 82 6.91 7.54 4.76
CA ALA A 82 6.85 8.88 4.21
C ALA A 82 7.66 9.86 5.06
N ALA A 83 7.57 9.74 6.38
CA ALA A 83 8.35 10.57 7.30
C ALA A 83 9.85 10.32 7.12
N ARG A 84 10.26 9.06 6.98
CA ARG A 84 11.66 8.73 6.74
C ARG A 84 12.16 9.29 5.41
N ALA A 85 11.36 9.15 4.37
CA ALA A 85 11.72 9.68 3.06
C ALA A 85 11.89 11.19 3.11
N GLU A 86 11.02 11.89 3.81
CA GLU A 86 11.11 13.33 3.98
C GLU A 86 12.38 13.73 4.74
N LEU A 87 12.68 13.03 5.83
CA LEU A 87 13.87 13.31 6.63
C LEU A 87 15.15 13.11 5.83
N PHE A 88 15.25 12.03 5.09
CA PHE A 88 16.46 11.72 4.33
C PHE A 88 16.48 12.43 2.98
N GLY A 89 15.34 12.64 2.37
CA GLY A 89 15.22 13.29 1.08
C GLY A 89 15.53 14.78 1.15
N ASN A 90 15.16 15.43 2.22
CA ASN A 90 15.33 16.86 2.41
C ASN A 90 16.60 17.22 3.16
N GLY A 91 17.34 16.26 3.64
CA GLY A 91 18.55 16.46 4.40
C GLY A 91 19.80 16.73 3.57
N LYS A 92 19.61 16.94 2.33
CA LYS A 92 20.73 17.13 1.39
C LYS A 92 21.24 18.53 1.37
#